data_637901de95d284db1c02143cddd85039
#
_entry.id   637901de95d284db1c02143cddd85039
#
_cell.length_a   1.000
_cell.length_b   1.000
_cell.length_c   1.000
_cell.angle_alpha   90.00
_cell.angle_beta   90.00
_cell.angle_gamma   90.00
#
_symmetry.space_group_name_H-M   'P 1'
#
loop_
_entity.id
_entity.type
_entity.pdbx_description
1 polymer ?
#
loop_
_entity_poly.entity_id
_entity_poly.type
_entity_poly.pdbx_seq_one_letter_code
_entity_poly.pdbx_strand_id
1 'polypeptide(L)'
;LALRIQRAGRLCRHVRDEAGRRLIAPQAMDRRGSPCLWVYGPAWTETPAGDWFKRTFPKAAVVYPDHDQLWLTAQALRRGSIAMPQDARRLIESVFGEDAQTPEGLQHSADRAQAKGYADASQARANTLTFEAGYSADGTDWWSEARTPSRLGEPTANVVLARWDGDSLRPWADHDDPRQAWAYSTVRVAERLIARA
;
A
#
# COMPACT_ATOMS: atom_id res chain seq x y z
N LEU A 1 8.44 7.31 3.97
CA LEU A 1 8.62 8.69 4.43
C LEU A 1 7.28 9.39 4.70
N ALA A 2 6.37 9.46 3.73
CA ALA A 2 5.11 10.23 3.82
C ALA A 2 4.29 9.92 5.09
N LEU A 3 4.06 8.65 5.44
CA LEU A 3 3.34 8.27 6.65
C LEU A 3 4.03 8.72 7.94
N ARG A 4 5.36 8.76 7.96
CA ARG A 4 6.12 9.22 9.14
C ARG A 4 6.02 10.71 9.33
N ILE A 5 6.11 11.48 8.25
CA ILE A 5 5.89 12.93 8.25
C ILE A 5 4.45 13.24 8.70
N GLN A 6 3.47 12.52 8.17
CA GLN A 6 2.08 12.67 8.57
C GLN A 6 1.84 12.37 10.05
N ARG A 7 2.49 11.35 10.61
CA ARG A 7 2.42 11.05 12.04
C ARG A 7 3.14 12.11 12.88
N ALA A 8 4.31 12.57 12.44
CA ALA A 8 5.02 13.66 13.11
C ALA A 8 4.16 14.92 13.19
N GLY A 9 3.49 15.32 12.12
CA GLY A 9 2.56 16.45 12.09
C GLY A 9 1.34 16.33 12.99
N ARG A 10 1.07 15.14 13.56
CA ARG A 10 -0.02 14.92 14.52
C ARG A 10 0.43 14.99 15.99
N LEU A 11 1.73 15.00 16.28
CA LEU A 11 2.25 14.94 17.64
C LEU A 11 1.78 16.13 18.50
N CYS A 12 1.80 17.33 17.94
CA CYS A 12 1.36 18.55 18.63
C CYS A 12 0.20 19.25 17.91
N ARG A 13 -0.74 18.47 17.37
CA ARG A 13 -1.89 19.00 16.63
C ARG A 13 -2.79 19.92 17.43
N HIS A 14 -2.86 19.72 18.74
CA HIS A 14 -3.67 20.52 19.66
C HIS A 14 -2.78 21.00 20.79
N VAL A 15 -2.90 22.27 21.14
CA VAL A 15 -2.22 22.86 22.30
C VAL A 15 -2.74 22.20 23.58
N ARG A 16 -1.82 21.80 24.45
CA ARG A 16 -2.15 21.13 25.71
C ARG A 16 -1.33 21.72 26.86
N ASP A 17 -1.85 21.59 28.08
CA ASP A 17 -1.12 21.87 29.31
C ASP A 17 -0.11 20.74 29.64
N GLU A 18 0.64 20.93 30.73
CA GLU A 18 1.60 19.94 31.22
C GLU A 18 0.95 18.59 31.60
N ALA A 19 -0.32 18.63 32.03
CA ALA A 19 -1.10 17.43 32.34
C ALA A 19 -1.74 16.78 31.08
N GLY A 20 -1.49 17.33 29.88
CA GLY A 20 -2.00 16.80 28.63
C GLY A 20 -3.45 17.19 28.32
N ARG A 21 -4.08 18.10 29.07
CA ARG A 21 -5.45 18.57 28.80
C ARG A 21 -5.43 19.58 27.67
N ARG A 22 -6.41 19.50 26.78
CA ARG A 22 -6.54 20.40 25.63
C ARG A 22 -6.85 21.83 26.11
N LEU A 23 -6.09 22.79 25.61
CA LEU A 23 -6.33 24.21 25.78
C LEU A 23 -7.02 24.77 24.54
N ILE A 24 -8.12 25.50 24.72
CA ILE A 24 -8.95 26.02 23.62
C ILE A 24 -8.70 27.52 23.40
N ALA A 25 -7.99 28.19 24.31
CA ALA A 25 -7.75 29.62 24.21
C ALA A 25 -6.87 29.95 22.98
N PRO A 26 -7.20 31.00 22.18
CA PRO A 26 -6.48 31.35 20.94
C PRO A 26 -4.99 31.65 21.15
N GLN A 27 -4.59 32.07 22.34
CA GLN A 27 -3.20 32.41 22.68
C GLN A 27 -2.51 31.35 23.55
N ALA A 28 -3.13 30.19 23.71
CA ALA A 28 -2.54 29.14 24.52
C ALA A 28 -1.27 28.60 23.87
N MET A 29 -0.21 28.48 24.66
CA MET A 29 1.03 27.82 24.22
C MET A 29 1.05 26.38 24.69
N ASP A 30 1.56 25.51 23.84
CA ASP A 30 1.77 24.10 24.20
C ASP A 30 2.87 23.99 25.24
N ARG A 31 2.56 23.43 26.41
CA ARG A 31 3.49 23.30 27.54
C ARG A 31 4.14 21.91 27.62
N ARG A 32 3.81 21.02 26.71
CA ARG A 32 4.54 19.76 26.56
C ARG A 32 5.92 20.06 25.97
N GLY A 33 6.92 19.34 26.30
CA GLY A 33 8.26 19.50 25.73
C GLY A 33 8.26 19.33 24.19
N SER A 34 9.42 19.44 23.56
CA SER A 34 9.57 19.25 22.13
C SER A 34 8.99 17.90 21.69
N PRO A 35 8.18 17.87 20.62
CA PRO A 35 7.57 16.63 20.13
C PRO A 35 8.64 15.64 19.71
N CYS A 36 8.50 14.40 20.12
CA CYS A 36 9.40 13.32 19.77
C CYS A 36 8.64 12.18 19.12
N LEU A 37 9.10 11.70 17.95
CA LEU A 37 8.60 10.53 17.27
C LEU A 37 9.67 9.44 17.28
N TRP A 38 9.43 8.37 18.01
CA TRP A 38 10.28 7.18 17.96
C TRP A 38 9.99 6.37 16.71
N VAL A 39 11.04 6.11 15.93
CA VAL A 39 10.96 5.28 14.72
C VAL A 39 11.76 4.01 14.97
N TYR A 40 11.06 2.89 15.07
CA TYR A 40 11.69 1.58 15.18
C TYR A 40 12.04 1.05 13.78
N GLY A 41 13.29 0.67 13.58
CA GLY A 41 13.83 0.21 12.30
C GLY A 41 14.97 -0.78 12.49
N PRO A 42 15.44 -1.44 11.40
CA PRO A 42 16.68 -2.20 11.44
C PRO A 42 17.87 -1.33 11.85
N ALA A 43 18.92 -1.95 12.36
CA ALA A 43 20.17 -1.26 12.59
C ALA A 43 20.67 -0.59 11.30
N TRP A 44 21.13 0.64 11.43
CA TRP A 44 21.67 1.39 10.30
C TRP A 44 22.97 0.78 9.78
N THR A 45 23.13 0.74 8.47
CA THR A 45 24.36 0.41 7.78
C THR A 45 24.45 1.21 6.48
N GLU A 46 25.65 1.59 6.07
CA GLU A 46 25.88 2.28 4.79
C GLU A 46 25.75 1.32 3.61
N THR A 47 26.07 0.05 3.82
CA THR A 47 26.02 -1.02 2.82
C THR A 47 25.01 -2.08 3.23
N PRO A 48 23.70 -1.83 3.05
CA PRO A 48 22.67 -2.78 3.42
C PRO A 48 22.69 -4.00 2.49
N ALA A 49 22.59 -5.20 3.07
CA ALA A 49 22.36 -6.41 2.30
C ALA A 49 20.92 -6.49 1.80
N GLY A 50 20.63 -7.27 0.76
CA GLY A 50 19.30 -7.39 0.18
C GLY A 50 18.19 -7.84 1.16
N ASP A 51 18.56 -8.51 2.22
CA ASP A 51 17.65 -8.95 3.30
C ASP A 51 17.63 -8.02 4.52
N TRP A 52 18.31 -6.84 4.47
CA TRP A 52 18.44 -5.91 5.59
C TRP A 52 17.13 -5.64 6.34
N PHE A 53 16.06 -5.33 5.64
CA PHE A 53 14.76 -5.08 6.26
C PHE A 53 14.04 -6.37 6.65
N LYS A 54 14.08 -7.39 5.76
CA LYS A 54 13.41 -8.67 5.96
C LYS A 54 13.95 -9.43 7.18
N ARG A 55 15.27 -9.33 7.45
CA ARG A 55 15.92 -9.97 8.60
C ARG A 55 15.33 -9.52 9.93
N THR A 56 15.02 -8.23 10.05
CA THR A 56 14.44 -7.65 11.27
C THR A 56 12.92 -7.75 11.29
N PHE A 57 12.27 -7.56 10.14
CA PHE A 57 10.82 -7.48 10.01
C PHE A 57 10.28 -8.38 8.88
N PRO A 58 10.32 -9.70 9.02
CA PRO A 58 9.97 -10.62 7.92
C PRO A 58 8.53 -10.45 7.41
N LYS A 59 7.57 -10.21 8.32
CA LYS A 59 6.16 -9.99 7.95
C LYS A 59 5.96 -8.61 7.29
N ALA A 60 6.61 -7.58 7.80
CA ALA A 60 6.49 -6.23 7.25
C ALA A 60 7.19 -6.10 5.88
N ALA A 61 8.20 -6.91 5.60
CA ALA A 61 8.89 -6.93 4.31
C ALA A 61 7.97 -7.36 3.15
N VAL A 62 6.94 -8.14 3.43
CA VAL A 62 5.92 -8.50 2.42
C VAL A 62 4.98 -7.33 2.16
N VAL A 63 4.64 -6.55 3.19
CA VAL A 63 3.73 -5.40 3.10
C VAL A 63 4.42 -4.18 2.49
N TYR A 64 5.72 -4.03 2.75
CA TYR A 64 6.54 -2.91 2.26
C TYR A 64 7.68 -3.48 1.40
N PRO A 65 7.42 -3.84 0.14
CA PRO A 65 8.40 -4.52 -0.71
C PRO A 65 9.56 -3.62 -1.17
N ASP A 66 9.37 -2.32 -1.11
CA ASP A 66 10.34 -1.32 -1.53
C ASP A 66 11.30 -0.99 -0.37
N HIS A 67 12.34 -1.82 -0.23
CA HIS A 67 13.26 -1.74 0.89
C HIS A 67 14.28 -0.61 0.74
N ASP A 68 14.57 -0.15 -0.47
CA ASP A 68 15.45 0.98 -0.71
C ASP A 68 14.80 2.28 -0.23
N GLN A 69 13.52 2.52 -0.51
CA GLN A 69 12.80 3.67 0.04
C GLN A 69 12.74 3.66 1.57
N LEU A 70 12.68 2.48 2.19
CA LEU A 70 12.76 2.36 3.64
C LEU A 70 14.14 2.74 4.16
N TRP A 71 15.20 2.34 3.46
CA TRP A 71 16.58 2.68 3.81
C TRP A 71 16.85 4.17 3.59
N LEU A 72 16.49 4.73 2.43
CA LEU A 72 16.58 6.16 2.14
C LEU A 72 15.82 7.01 3.16
N THR A 73 14.63 6.54 3.57
CA THR A 73 13.88 7.19 4.66
C THR A 73 14.64 7.15 5.98
N ALA A 74 15.23 6.02 6.33
CA ALA A 74 16.03 5.91 7.55
C ALA A 74 17.24 6.84 7.48
N GLN A 75 17.93 6.90 6.34
CA GLN A 75 19.04 7.82 6.08
C GLN A 75 18.62 9.29 6.25
N ALA A 76 17.51 9.70 5.64
CA ALA A 76 16.99 11.06 5.74
C ALA A 76 16.66 11.47 7.18
N LEU A 77 16.20 10.53 8.00
CA LEU A 77 15.81 10.74 9.39
C LEU A 77 16.98 10.72 10.39
N ARG A 78 18.18 10.26 9.98
CA ARG A 78 19.38 10.23 10.86
C ARG A 78 19.80 11.60 11.42
N ARG A 79 19.39 12.68 10.78
CA ARG A 79 19.60 14.04 11.32
C ARG A 79 18.95 14.24 12.70
N GLY A 80 17.99 13.42 13.08
CA GLY A 80 17.37 13.43 14.39
C GLY A 80 16.34 14.55 14.60
N SER A 81 16.21 15.49 13.66
CA SER A 81 15.22 16.57 13.75
C SER A 81 14.58 16.87 12.40
N ILE A 82 13.33 17.31 12.44
CA ILE A 82 12.56 17.74 11.27
C ILE A 82 11.95 19.10 11.58
N ALA A 83 12.27 20.12 10.79
CA ALA A 83 11.69 21.45 10.84
C ALA A 83 10.81 21.66 9.61
N MET A 84 9.51 21.78 9.79
CA MET A 84 8.57 22.07 8.70
C MET A 84 8.22 23.56 8.69
N PRO A 85 8.12 24.18 7.52
CA PRO A 85 8.20 23.62 6.15
C PRO A 85 9.63 23.51 5.58
N GLN A 86 10.66 23.96 6.27
CA GLN A 86 12.02 24.13 5.76
C GLN A 86 12.65 22.82 5.27
N ASP A 87 12.41 21.73 5.97
CA ASP A 87 12.95 20.40 5.62
C ASP A 87 12.09 19.63 4.60
N ALA A 88 10.89 20.12 4.25
CA ALA A 88 9.92 19.37 3.44
C ALA A 88 10.50 18.91 2.09
N ARG A 89 11.05 19.87 1.33
CA ARG A 89 11.62 19.59 0.01
C ARG A 89 12.79 18.61 0.11
N ARG A 90 13.74 18.88 0.98
CA ARG A 90 14.91 18.02 1.20
C ARG A 90 14.51 16.59 1.55
N LEU A 91 13.56 16.41 2.46
CA LEU A 91 13.09 15.08 2.87
C LEU A 91 12.43 14.32 1.73
N ILE A 92 11.66 14.99 0.89
CA ILE A 92 11.01 14.36 -0.26
C ILE A 92 12.06 13.98 -1.31
N GLU A 93 12.90 14.93 -1.70
CA GLU A 93 13.92 14.72 -2.75
C GLU A 93 14.96 13.66 -2.34
N SER A 94 15.33 13.59 -1.06
CA SER A 94 16.29 12.57 -0.60
C SER A 94 15.76 11.12 -0.66
N VAL A 95 14.46 10.92 -0.82
CA VAL A 95 13.83 9.58 -0.88
C VAL A 95 13.20 9.30 -2.24
N PHE A 96 12.65 10.30 -2.89
CA PHE A 96 11.87 10.17 -4.13
C PHE A 96 12.44 10.98 -5.29
N GLY A 97 13.50 11.77 -5.07
CA GLY A 97 14.15 12.53 -6.11
C GLY A 97 14.97 11.66 -7.06
N GLU A 98 15.22 12.16 -8.25
CA GLU A 98 16.04 11.48 -9.27
C GLU A 98 17.47 11.23 -8.81
N ASP A 99 18.00 12.09 -7.92
CA ASP A 99 19.33 11.98 -7.34
C ASP A 99 19.40 11.01 -6.13
N ALA A 100 18.27 10.43 -5.71
CA ALA A 100 18.25 9.48 -4.62
C ALA A 100 18.95 8.18 -5.03
N GLN A 101 20.06 7.87 -4.35
CA GLN A 101 20.91 6.74 -4.71
C GLN A 101 20.53 5.49 -3.93
N THR A 102 19.97 4.52 -4.63
CA THR A 102 19.69 3.19 -4.09
C THR A 102 20.98 2.44 -3.82
N PRO A 103 21.22 1.93 -2.60
CA PRO A 103 22.37 1.08 -2.33
C PRO A 103 22.34 -0.19 -3.19
N GLU A 104 23.51 -0.63 -3.66
CA GLU A 104 23.65 -1.81 -4.53
C GLU A 104 22.93 -3.04 -3.97
N GLY A 105 23.07 -3.33 -2.67
CA GLY A 105 22.40 -4.47 -2.04
C GLY A 105 20.88 -4.41 -2.04
N LEU A 106 20.28 -3.24 -2.24
CA LEU A 106 18.82 -3.06 -2.28
C LEU A 106 18.27 -2.86 -3.69
N GLN A 107 19.12 -2.77 -4.72
CA GLN A 107 18.70 -2.52 -6.10
C GLN A 107 17.65 -3.52 -6.58
N HIS A 108 17.84 -4.80 -6.30
CA HIS A 108 16.89 -5.83 -6.70
C HIS A 108 15.48 -5.63 -6.08
N SER A 109 15.39 -5.14 -4.84
CA SER A 109 14.09 -4.84 -4.22
C SER A 109 13.43 -3.61 -4.84
N ALA A 110 14.22 -2.59 -5.19
CA ALA A 110 13.76 -1.40 -5.88
C ALA A 110 13.21 -1.73 -7.27
N ASP A 111 13.99 -2.45 -8.09
CA ASP A 111 13.59 -2.87 -9.43
C ASP A 111 12.29 -3.69 -9.40
N ARG A 112 12.19 -4.62 -8.46
CA ARG A 112 10.99 -5.45 -8.30
C ARG A 112 9.77 -4.63 -7.87
N ALA A 113 9.93 -3.68 -6.96
CA ALA A 113 8.86 -2.82 -6.52
C ALA A 113 8.39 -1.90 -7.66
N GLN A 114 9.33 -1.36 -8.44
CA GLN A 114 9.05 -0.53 -9.59
C GLN A 114 8.32 -1.32 -10.69
N ALA A 115 8.81 -2.51 -11.04
CA ALA A 115 8.17 -3.37 -12.04
C ALA A 115 6.73 -3.71 -11.64
N LYS A 116 6.50 -4.05 -10.35
CA LYS A 116 5.14 -4.27 -9.84
C LYS A 116 4.29 -3.01 -9.95
N GLY A 117 4.82 -1.84 -9.61
CA GLY A 117 4.11 -0.56 -9.74
C GLY A 117 3.67 -0.27 -11.17
N TYR A 118 4.53 -0.52 -12.16
CA TYR A 118 4.18 -0.39 -13.58
C TYR A 118 3.11 -1.40 -14.03
N ALA A 119 3.23 -2.65 -13.60
CA ALA A 119 2.22 -3.68 -13.91
C ALA A 119 0.86 -3.30 -13.33
N ASP A 120 0.82 -2.89 -12.05
CA ASP A 120 -0.41 -2.47 -11.38
C ASP A 120 -1.02 -1.23 -12.06
N ALA A 121 -0.21 -0.26 -12.46
CA ALA A 121 -0.66 0.95 -13.17
C ALA A 121 -1.20 0.63 -14.57
N SER A 122 -0.53 -0.28 -15.30
CA SER A 122 -0.97 -0.73 -16.61
C SER A 122 -2.31 -1.45 -16.52
N GLN A 123 -2.45 -2.37 -15.55
CA GLN A 123 -3.71 -3.07 -15.31
C GLN A 123 -4.83 -2.12 -14.89
N ALA A 124 -4.55 -1.13 -14.04
CA ALA A 124 -5.52 -0.13 -13.65
C ALA A 124 -6.00 0.69 -14.85
N ARG A 125 -5.10 1.07 -15.77
CA ARG A 125 -5.47 1.78 -17.00
C ARG A 125 -6.34 0.92 -17.92
N ALA A 126 -5.99 -0.34 -18.11
CA ALA A 126 -6.78 -1.27 -18.92
C ALA A 126 -8.20 -1.48 -18.37
N ASN A 127 -8.35 -1.40 -17.04
CA ASN A 127 -9.64 -1.58 -16.36
C ASN A 127 -10.36 -0.25 -16.07
N THR A 128 -9.87 0.88 -16.56
CA THR A 128 -10.52 2.19 -16.41
C THR A 128 -11.33 2.51 -17.64
N LEU A 129 -12.56 2.99 -17.44
CA LEU A 129 -13.41 3.46 -18.53
C LEU A 129 -12.72 4.56 -19.32
N THR A 130 -12.57 4.38 -20.64
CA THR A 130 -12.14 5.40 -21.56
C THR A 130 -13.36 6.07 -22.15
N PHE A 131 -13.51 7.39 -21.96
CA PHE A 131 -14.68 8.13 -22.46
C PHE A 131 -14.81 8.09 -23.98
N GLU A 132 -13.70 7.95 -24.69
CA GLU A 132 -13.67 7.84 -26.15
C GLU A 132 -14.26 6.51 -26.65
N ALA A 133 -14.03 5.41 -25.95
CA ALA A 133 -14.58 4.10 -26.26
C ALA A 133 -16.02 3.92 -25.75
N GLY A 134 -16.41 4.71 -24.75
CA GLY A 134 -17.73 4.65 -24.11
C GLY A 134 -17.98 3.31 -23.40
N TYR A 135 -19.25 3.03 -23.17
CA TYR A 135 -19.72 1.71 -22.71
C TYR A 135 -19.95 0.85 -23.97
N SER A 136 -18.98 0.02 -24.35
CA SER A 136 -19.21 -0.91 -25.46
C SER A 136 -20.09 -2.07 -25.01
N ALA A 137 -21.03 -2.47 -25.87
CA ALA A 137 -21.84 -3.67 -25.65
C ALA A 137 -21.00 -4.96 -25.67
N ASP A 138 -19.83 -4.89 -26.29
CA ASP A 138 -18.86 -5.99 -26.41
C ASP A 138 -17.87 -6.05 -25.23
N GLY A 139 -17.98 -5.14 -24.27
CA GLY A 139 -17.15 -5.07 -23.06
C GLY A 139 -17.43 -6.19 -22.05
N THR A 140 -17.62 -7.40 -22.53
CA THR A 140 -17.88 -8.60 -21.71
C THR A 140 -16.73 -8.90 -20.75
N ASP A 141 -15.50 -8.62 -21.13
CA ASP A 141 -14.32 -8.93 -20.33
C ASP A 141 -14.12 -7.98 -19.16
N TRP A 142 -14.67 -6.77 -19.27
CA TRP A 142 -14.54 -5.73 -18.25
C TRP A 142 -15.19 -6.11 -16.91
N TRP A 143 -16.28 -6.88 -16.94
CA TRP A 143 -17.04 -7.27 -15.74
C TRP A 143 -16.53 -8.53 -15.06
N SER A 144 -16.04 -9.50 -15.84
CA SER A 144 -15.64 -10.80 -15.32
C SER A 144 -14.21 -10.83 -14.81
N GLU A 145 -13.30 -10.08 -15.44
CA GLU A 145 -11.87 -10.12 -15.15
C GLU A 145 -11.26 -8.78 -14.73
N ALA A 146 -12.07 -7.70 -14.65
CA ALA A 146 -11.58 -6.40 -14.25
C ALA A 146 -10.99 -6.43 -12.84
N ARG A 147 -9.67 -6.39 -12.78
CA ARG A 147 -8.91 -6.24 -11.53
C ARG A 147 -8.34 -4.83 -11.50
N THR A 148 -8.86 -4.01 -10.61
CA THR A 148 -8.26 -2.70 -10.34
C THR A 148 -7.38 -2.84 -9.09
N PRO A 149 -6.06 -2.84 -9.23
CA PRO A 149 -5.16 -2.89 -8.10
C PRO A 149 -5.46 -1.75 -7.13
N SER A 150 -5.76 -2.08 -5.88
CA SER A 150 -6.06 -1.11 -4.85
C SER A 150 -5.17 -1.36 -3.62
N ARG A 151 -4.65 -0.30 -3.05
CA ARG A 151 -3.92 -0.36 -1.78
C ARG A 151 -4.82 -0.69 -0.58
N LEU A 152 -6.12 -0.59 -0.77
CA LEU A 152 -7.12 -0.70 0.31
C LEU A 152 -7.78 -2.08 0.37
N GLY A 153 -7.53 -2.96 -0.61
CA GLY A 153 -8.13 -4.29 -0.69
C GLY A 153 -7.09 -5.42 -0.60
N GLU A 154 -7.49 -6.54 0.00
CA GLU A 154 -6.75 -7.79 -0.15
C GLU A 154 -6.98 -8.35 -1.56
N PRO A 155 -5.98 -9.03 -2.17
CA PRO A 155 -6.19 -9.79 -3.39
C PRO A 155 -7.35 -10.77 -3.20
N THR A 156 -8.26 -10.81 -4.16
CA THR A 156 -9.43 -11.68 -4.13
C THR A 156 -9.48 -12.53 -5.38
N ALA A 157 -9.99 -13.74 -5.25
CA ALA A 157 -10.30 -14.62 -6.35
C ALA A 157 -11.81 -14.89 -6.43
N ASN A 158 -12.31 -15.10 -7.63
CA ASN A 158 -13.67 -15.54 -7.85
C ASN A 158 -13.74 -17.06 -7.71
N VAL A 159 -14.55 -17.53 -6.78
CA VAL A 159 -14.84 -18.95 -6.59
C VAL A 159 -16.24 -19.23 -7.09
N VAL A 160 -16.36 -20.13 -8.03
CA VAL A 160 -17.65 -20.52 -8.60
C VAL A 160 -18.14 -21.77 -7.88
N LEU A 161 -19.30 -21.67 -7.23
CA LEU A 161 -19.96 -22.78 -6.58
C LEU A 161 -20.72 -23.60 -7.62
N ALA A 162 -20.50 -24.91 -7.65
CA ALA A 162 -21.15 -25.80 -8.58
C ALA A 162 -21.63 -27.07 -7.90
N ARG A 163 -22.67 -27.68 -8.48
CA ARG A 163 -23.17 -29.01 -8.10
C ARG A 163 -22.76 -29.99 -9.19
N TRP A 164 -22.31 -31.18 -8.80
CA TRP A 164 -22.10 -32.29 -9.71
C TRP A 164 -23.39 -33.10 -9.82
N ASP A 165 -23.92 -33.27 -11.04
CA ASP A 165 -25.15 -34.01 -11.29
C ASP A 165 -24.91 -35.48 -11.74
N GLY A 166 -23.66 -35.90 -11.74
CA GLY A 166 -23.22 -37.24 -12.19
C GLY A 166 -22.59 -37.23 -13.56
N ASP A 167 -22.79 -36.22 -14.37
CA ASP A 167 -22.27 -36.10 -15.74
C ASP A 167 -21.56 -34.74 -15.97
N SER A 168 -22.09 -33.69 -15.43
CA SER A 168 -21.56 -32.33 -15.62
C SER A 168 -21.66 -31.46 -14.38
N LEU A 169 -20.90 -30.36 -14.38
CA LEU A 169 -21.01 -29.31 -13.37
C LEU A 169 -22.17 -28.37 -13.72
N ARG A 170 -23.04 -28.13 -12.75
CA ARG A 170 -24.15 -27.18 -12.83
C ARG A 170 -23.96 -26.05 -11.83
N PRO A 171 -24.43 -24.83 -12.14
CA PRO A 171 -24.36 -23.72 -11.19
C PRO A 171 -25.12 -24.07 -9.89
N TRP A 172 -24.64 -23.54 -8.79
CA TRP A 172 -25.30 -23.71 -7.48
C TRP A 172 -26.65 -22.98 -7.43
N ALA A 173 -26.69 -21.77 -7.98
CA ALA A 173 -27.92 -20.97 -8.05
C ALA A 173 -28.79 -21.42 -9.22
N ASP A 174 -30.10 -21.45 -9.01
CA ASP A 174 -31.09 -21.72 -10.05
C ASP A 174 -31.50 -20.40 -10.71
N HIS A 175 -31.44 -20.33 -12.03
CA HIS A 175 -31.90 -19.19 -12.82
C HIS A 175 -32.23 -19.68 -14.26
N ASP A 176 -33.25 -19.08 -14.88
CA ASP A 176 -33.68 -19.43 -16.25
C ASP A 176 -32.59 -19.15 -17.31
N ASP A 177 -31.80 -18.05 -17.09
CA ASP A 177 -30.62 -17.78 -17.91
C ASP A 177 -29.39 -18.48 -17.32
N PRO A 178 -28.77 -19.41 -18.07
CA PRO A 178 -27.57 -20.12 -17.58
C PRO A 178 -26.40 -19.20 -17.23
N ARG A 179 -26.22 -18.07 -17.93
CA ARG A 179 -25.15 -17.13 -17.65
C ARG A 179 -25.37 -16.46 -16.30
N GLN A 180 -26.60 -16.07 -16.00
CA GLN A 180 -26.94 -15.48 -14.71
C GLN A 180 -26.86 -16.52 -13.58
N ALA A 181 -27.25 -17.76 -13.84
CA ALA A 181 -27.07 -18.86 -12.89
C ALA A 181 -25.60 -19.01 -12.45
N TRP A 182 -24.67 -18.99 -13.39
CA TRP A 182 -23.24 -19.02 -13.11
C TRP A 182 -22.74 -17.75 -12.39
N ALA A 183 -23.21 -16.58 -12.80
CA ALA A 183 -22.86 -15.32 -12.14
C ALA A 183 -23.32 -15.29 -10.67
N TYR A 184 -24.54 -15.73 -10.38
CA TYR A 184 -25.08 -15.82 -9.02
C TYR A 184 -24.42 -16.95 -8.20
N SER A 185 -23.81 -17.92 -8.85
CA SER A 185 -23.03 -18.98 -8.21
C SER A 185 -21.60 -18.54 -7.87
N THR A 186 -21.20 -17.33 -8.24
CA THR A 186 -19.85 -16.82 -8.06
C THR A 186 -19.75 -15.98 -6.79
N VAL A 187 -18.81 -16.32 -5.92
CA VAL A 187 -18.48 -15.57 -4.71
C VAL A 187 -17.04 -15.08 -4.76
N ARG A 188 -16.80 -13.88 -4.27
CA ARG A 188 -15.47 -13.31 -4.17
C ARG A 188 -14.88 -13.59 -2.79
N VAL A 189 -13.74 -14.25 -2.74
CA VAL A 189 -13.05 -14.60 -1.50
C VAL A 189 -11.61 -14.10 -1.53
N ALA A 190 -11.03 -13.83 -0.35
CA ALA A 190 -9.64 -13.44 -0.26
C ALA A 190 -8.73 -14.60 -0.69
N GLU A 191 -7.75 -14.33 -1.57
CA GLU A 191 -6.82 -15.36 -2.09
C GLU A 191 -6.13 -16.16 -1.00
N ARG A 192 -5.83 -15.55 0.15
CA ARG A 192 -5.22 -16.23 1.30
C ARG A 192 -6.05 -17.37 1.88
N LEU A 193 -7.37 -17.39 1.61
CA LEU A 193 -8.25 -18.46 2.07
C LEU A 193 -8.20 -19.66 1.13
N ILE A 194 -7.90 -19.43 -0.14
CA ILE A 194 -7.83 -20.49 -1.17
C ILE A 194 -6.43 -21.11 -1.19
N ALA A 195 -5.38 -20.35 -0.99
CA ALA A 195 -3.99 -20.86 -0.97
C ALA A 195 -3.69 -21.84 0.20
N ARG A 196 -4.65 -22.11 1.07
CA ARG A 196 -4.55 -23.05 2.20
C ARG A 196 -5.39 -24.32 2.01
N ALA A 197 -6.13 -24.40 0.93
CA ALA A 197 -6.89 -25.59 0.53
C ALA A 197 -6.10 -26.41 -0.49
#